data_03cbd60a50b18fc0f73682fd10540129
#
_entry.id   03cbd60a50b18fc0f73682fd10540129
#
_cell.length_a   1.000
_cell.length_b   1.000
_cell.length_c   1.000
_cell.angle_alpha   90.00
_cell.angle_beta   90.00
_cell.angle_gamma   90.00
#
_symmetry.space_group_name_H-M   'P 1'
#
loop_
_entity.id
_entity.type
_entity.pdbx_description
1 polymer ?
#
loop_
_entity_poly.entity_id
_entity_poly.type
_entity_poly.pdbx_seq_one_letter_code
_entity_poly.pdbx_strand_id
1 'polypeptide(L)'
;MKSLLHLRRLWILLCVPAALILTLCASNSTSFAEWYATTIYPVYASAVHAVMALAPFSVAEILILAAVAAVIVFLLLFLIRLIRNPEKRGLRAAKAGINLLCVGGALWFLFTISCGINYHRVPFSAVCGLTVQDSSKEELSALC
;
A
#
# COMPACT_ATOMS: atom_id res chain seq x y z
N MET A 1 -7.61 -17.43 -24.24
CA MET A 1 -6.62 -17.04 -23.23
C MET A 1 -6.29 -15.54 -23.18
N LYS A 2 -6.24 -14.79 -24.30
CA LYS A 2 -5.97 -13.34 -24.28
C LYS A 2 -7.06 -12.50 -23.58
N SER A 3 -8.33 -12.87 -23.65
CA SER A 3 -9.45 -12.13 -23.04
C SER A 3 -9.46 -12.21 -21.51
N LEU A 4 -9.10 -13.35 -20.92
CA LEU A 4 -9.01 -13.56 -19.47
C LEU A 4 -7.89 -12.73 -18.81
N LEU A 5 -6.78 -12.51 -19.53
CA LEU A 5 -5.69 -11.64 -19.05
C LEU A 5 -6.10 -10.16 -19.05
N HIS A 6 -6.94 -9.73 -20.01
CA HIS A 6 -7.50 -8.37 -20.01
C HIS A 6 -8.50 -8.17 -18.87
N LEU A 7 -9.35 -9.15 -18.59
CA LEU A 7 -10.30 -9.08 -17.47
C LEU A 7 -9.57 -8.97 -16.11
N ARG A 8 -8.53 -9.78 -15.88
CA ARG A 8 -7.72 -9.71 -14.65
C ARG A 8 -7.08 -8.34 -14.43
N ARG A 9 -6.60 -7.69 -15.50
CA ARG A 9 -6.03 -6.33 -15.40
C ARG A 9 -7.07 -5.28 -15.06
N LEU A 10 -8.28 -5.39 -15.59
CA LEU A 10 -9.40 -4.49 -15.26
C LEU A 10 -9.78 -4.59 -13.79
N TRP A 11 -9.82 -5.79 -13.21
CA TRP A 11 -10.10 -5.97 -11.79
C TRP A 11 -9.05 -5.30 -10.88
N ILE A 12 -7.77 -5.39 -11.24
CA ILE A 12 -6.70 -4.72 -10.48
C ILE A 12 -6.82 -3.20 -10.60
N LEU A 13 -7.21 -2.66 -11.77
CA LEU A 13 -7.46 -1.24 -11.93
C LEU A 13 -8.62 -0.71 -11.07
N LEU A 14 -9.59 -1.56 -10.70
CA LEU A 14 -10.65 -1.21 -9.74
C LEU A 14 -10.11 -0.95 -8.32
N CYS A 15 -8.94 -1.45 -7.97
CA CYS A 15 -8.30 -1.16 -6.69
C CYS A 15 -7.99 0.33 -6.52
N VAL A 16 -7.70 1.05 -7.61
CA VAL A 16 -7.38 2.49 -7.56
C VAL A 16 -8.60 3.33 -7.14
N PRO A 17 -9.76 3.25 -7.82
CA PRO A 17 -10.93 3.99 -7.38
C PRO A 17 -11.44 3.52 -6.01
N ALA A 18 -11.32 2.24 -5.68
CA ALA A 18 -11.69 1.74 -4.36
C ALA A 18 -10.81 2.34 -3.26
N ALA A 19 -9.49 2.39 -3.44
CA ALA A 19 -8.57 3.05 -2.51
C ALA A 19 -8.90 4.53 -2.36
N LEU A 20 -9.19 5.21 -3.46
CA LEU A 20 -9.51 6.63 -3.48
C LEU A 20 -10.81 6.92 -2.74
N ILE A 21 -11.87 6.15 -2.99
CA ILE A 21 -13.15 6.27 -2.28
C ILE A 21 -12.96 6.03 -0.78
N LEU A 22 -12.26 4.98 -0.39
CA LEU A 22 -12.01 4.68 1.02
C LEU A 22 -11.21 5.79 1.71
N THR A 23 -10.18 6.33 1.04
CA THR A 23 -9.39 7.46 1.56
C THR A 23 -10.25 8.71 1.71
N LEU A 24 -11.09 9.04 0.72
CA LEU A 24 -11.99 10.17 0.79
C LEU A 24 -13.06 10.00 1.88
N CYS A 25 -13.61 8.81 2.05
CA CYS A 25 -14.54 8.53 3.14
C CYS A 25 -13.87 8.71 4.51
N ALA A 26 -12.66 8.20 4.67
CA ALA A 26 -11.91 8.30 5.92
C ALA A 26 -11.50 9.76 6.23
N SER A 27 -11.06 10.51 5.23
CA SER A 27 -10.65 11.92 5.42
C SER A 27 -11.82 12.85 5.73
N ASN A 28 -13.03 12.54 5.25
CA ASN A 28 -14.22 13.36 5.50
C ASN A 28 -15.02 12.92 6.72
N SER A 29 -14.76 11.74 7.28
CA SER A 29 -15.52 11.20 8.42
C SER A 29 -14.63 10.42 9.38
N THR A 30 -14.29 11.06 10.49
CA THR A 30 -13.59 10.42 11.62
C THR A 30 -14.41 9.27 12.20
N SER A 31 -15.73 9.37 12.19
CA SER A 31 -16.64 8.29 12.65
C SER A 31 -16.50 7.04 11.77
N PHE A 32 -16.33 7.20 10.46
CA PHE A 32 -16.06 6.09 9.56
C PHE A 32 -14.71 5.44 9.86
N ALA A 33 -13.68 6.25 10.08
CA ALA A 33 -12.34 5.75 10.41
C ALA A 33 -12.34 4.99 11.75
N GLU A 34 -13.05 5.48 12.77
CA GLU A 34 -13.20 4.80 14.07
C GLU A 34 -13.98 3.49 13.94
N TRP A 35 -15.10 3.50 13.21
CA TRP A 35 -15.87 2.27 12.97
C TRP A 35 -15.03 1.22 12.25
N TYR A 36 -14.30 1.60 11.22
CA TYR A 36 -13.40 0.70 10.50
C TYR A 36 -12.33 0.12 11.42
N ALA A 37 -11.68 0.98 12.22
CA ALA A 37 -10.59 0.61 13.09
C ALA A 37 -11.02 -0.32 14.25
N THR A 38 -12.27 -0.21 14.70
CA THR A 38 -12.78 -1.03 15.81
C THR A 38 -13.49 -2.30 15.35
N THR A 39 -14.02 -2.31 14.12
CA THR A 39 -14.85 -3.43 13.63
C THR A 39 -14.13 -4.26 12.56
N ILE A 40 -13.63 -3.62 11.49
CA ILE A 40 -13.06 -4.33 10.34
C ILE A 40 -11.58 -4.62 10.53
N TYR A 41 -10.81 -3.61 10.95
CA TYR A 41 -9.37 -3.74 11.08
C TYR A 41 -8.90 -4.85 12.03
N PRO A 42 -9.52 -5.09 13.20
CA PRO A 42 -9.10 -6.19 14.10
C PRO A 42 -9.27 -7.57 13.47
N VAL A 43 -10.32 -7.78 12.67
CA VAL A 43 -10.55 -9.04 11.96
C VAL A 43 -9.48 -9.25 10.90
N TYR A 44 -9.20 -8.21 10.11
CA TYR A 44 -8.12 -8.23 9.13
C TYR A 44 -6.75 -8.48 9.78
N ALA A 45 -6.44 -7.73 10.84
CA ALA A 45 -5.16 -7.83 11.54
C ALA A 45 -4.96 -9.21 12.19
N SER A 46 -6.00 -9.78 12.81
CA SER A 46 -5.94 -11.12 13.39
C SER A 46 -5.74 -12.21 12.34
N ALA A 47 -6.40 -12.09 11.19
CA ALA A 47 -6.20 -13.04 10.09
C ALA A 47 -4.77 -12.99 9.51
N VAL A 48 -4.24 -11.77 9.30
CA VAL A 48 -2.86 -11.58 8.87
C VAL A 48 -1.89 -12.11 9.93
N HIS A 49 -2.12 -11.79 11.21
CA HIS A 49 -1.27 -12.28 12.31
C HIS A 49 -1.26 -13.81 12.38
N ALA A 50 -2.41 -14.47 12.27
CA ALA A 50 -2.50 -15.93 12.29
C ALA A 50 -1.65 -16.58 11.18
N VAL A 51 -1.66 -16.00 9.97
CA VAL A 51 -0.82 -16.48 8.87
C VAL A 51 0.66 -16.22 9.12
N MET A 52 1.01 -15.02 9.63
CA MET A 52 2.41 -14.64 9.88
C MET A 52 3.01 -15.41 11.06
N ALA A 53 2.20 -15.77 12.06
CA ALA A 53 2.64 -16.57 13.22
C ALA A 53 3.06 -18.00 12.86
N LEU A 54 2.69 -18.53 11.68
CA LEU A 54 3.15 -19.82 11.20
C LEU A 54 4.62 -19.82 10.77
N ALA A 55 5.21 -18.66 10.54
CA ALA A 55 6.59 -18.54 10.12
C ALA A 55 7.51 -18.21 11.30
N PRO A 56 8.60 -18.96 11.55
CA PRO A 56 9.56 -18.70 12.63
C PRO A 56 10.53 -17.56 12.31
N PHE A 57 10.29 -16.83 11.22
CA PHE A 57 11.13 -15.75 10.70
C PHE A 57 10.28 -14.54 10.28
N SER A 58 10.93 -13.39 10.09
CA SER A 58 10.28 -12.17 9.61
C SER A 58 9.83 -12.32 8.15
N VAL A 59 8.55 -12.65 7.95
CA VAL A 59 7.95 -12.75 6.60
C VAL A 59 8.04 -11.42 5.86
N ALA A 60 7.90 -10.30 6.56
CA ALA A 60 7.98 -8.96 5.97
C ALA A 60 9.38 -8.70 5.37
N GLU A 61 10.44 -9.09 6.06
CA GLU A 61 11.81 -8.93 5.59
C GLU A 61 12.06 -9.73 4.30
N ILE A 62 11.63 -11.00 4.28
CA ILE A 62 11.75 -11.83 3.08
C ILE A 62 10.95 -11.27 1.92
N LEU A 63 9.73 -10.78 2.17
CA LEU A 63 8.89 -10.16 1.13
C LEU A 63 9.53 -8.89 0.56
N ILE A 64 10.16 -8.06 1.40
CA ILE A 64 10.87 -6.87 0.95
C ILE A 64 12.07 -7.26 0.08
N LEU A 65 12.90 -8.20 0.53
CA LEU A 65 14.03 -8.68 -0.25
C LEU A 65 13.60 -9.30 -1.58
N ALA A 66 12.56 -10.13 -1.57
CA ALA A 66 11.99 -10.72 -2.77
C ALA A 66 11.42 -9.66 -3.72
N ALA A 67 10.76 -8.61 -3.19
CA ALA A 67 10.23 -7.52 -3.99
C ALA A 67 11.37 -6.71 -4.65
N VAL A 68 12.44 -6.40 -3.92
CA VAL A 68 13.62 -5.71 -4.45
C VAL A 68 14.26 -6.54 -5.57
N ALA A 69 14.48 -7.84 -5.33
CA ALA A 69 15.03 -8.75 -6.34
C ALA A 69 14.13 -8.82 -7.59
N ALA A 70 12.81 -8.92 -7.41
CA ALA A 70 11.85 -8.94 -8.52
C ALA A 70 11.88 -7.64 -9.34
N VAL A 71 12.00 -6.48 -8.69
CA VAL A 71 12.13 -5.18 -9.38
C VAL A 71 13.42 -5.13 -10.19
N ILE A 72 14.55 -5.56 -9.64
CA ILE A 72 15.84 -5.59 -10.35
C ILE A 72 15.73 -6.50 -11.58
N VAL A 73 15.24 -7.73 -11.41
CA VAL A 73 15.07 -8.68 -12.52
C VAL A 73 14.11 -8.12 -13.57
N PHE A 74 13.01 -7.50 -13.17
CA PHE A 74 12.06 -6.86 -14.08
C PHE A 74 12.73 -5.77 -14.91
N LEU A 75 13.48 -4.88 -14.26
CA LEU A 75 14.19 -3.78 -14.94
C LEU A 75 15.23 -4.30 -15.92
N LEU A 76 16.04 -5.28 -15.54
CA LEU A 76 17.02 -5.90 -16.40
C LEU A 76 16.37 -6.55 -17.63
N LEU A 77 15.35 -7.36 -17.43
CA LEU A 77 14.62 -8.00 -18.52
C LEU A 77 13.91 -6.99 -19.43
N PHE A 78 13.38 -5.90 -18.85
CA PHE A 78 12.75 -4.83 -19.60
C PHE A 78 13.77 -4.12 -20.51
N LEU A 79 14.93 -3.74 -19.96
CA LEU A 79 16.02 -3.11 -20.72
C LEU A 79 16.54 -4.01 -21.84
N ILE A 80 16.82 -5.28 -21.55
CA ILE A 80 17.26 -6.25 -22.57
C ILE A 80 16.24 -6.34 -23.70
N ARG A 81 14.94 -6.45 -23.37
CA ARG A 81 13.87 -6.52 -24.38
C ARG A 81 13.71 -5.23 -25.17
N LEU A 82 13.99 -4.08 -24.56
CA LEU A 82 13.93 -2.78 -25.22
C LEU A 82 15.05 -2.62 -26.25
N ILE A 83 16.26 -3.10 -25.91
CA ILE A 83 17.44 -3.04 -26.79
C ILE A 83 17.29 -4.02 -27.95
N ARG A 84 16.90 -5.27 -27.67
CA ARG A 84 16.84 -6.35 -28.68
C ARG A 84 15.78 -6.17 -29.78
N ASN A 85 14.72 -5.39 -29.52
CA ASN A 85 13.61 -5.24 -30.46
C ASN A 85 13.14 -3.78 -30.56
N PRO A 86 13.79 -2.95 -31.33
CA PRO A 86 13.48 -1.51 -31.41
C PRO A 86 12.11 -1.20 -32.00
N GLU A 87 11.61 -1.99 -32.95
CA GLU A 87 10.33 -1.74 -33.62
C GLU A 87 9.09 -1.76 -32.72
N LYS A 88 9.14 -2.46 -31.58
CA LYS A 88 8.01 -2.60 -30.65
C LYS A 88 8.22 -1.89 -29.32
N ARG A 89 9.15 -0.93 -29.24
CA ARG A 89 9.49 -0.21 -27.99
C ARG A 89 8.29 0.48 -27.38
N GLY A 90 7.53 1.24 -28.16
CA GLY A 90 6.37 1.98 -27.65
C GLY A 90 5.30 1.09 -27.06
N LEU A 91 4.95 -0.02 -27.74
CA LEU A 91 3.97 -0.96 -27.25
C LEU A 91 4.41 -1.68 -25.96
N ARG A 92 5.71 -1.96 -25.83
CA ARG A 92 6.27 -2.58 -24.62
C ARG A 92 6.30 -1.61 -23.45
N ALA A 93 6.72 -0.36 -23.69
CA ALA A 93 6.70 0.69 -22.69
C ALA A 93 5.27 0.93 -22.17
N ALA A 94 4.27 1.01 -23.07
CA ALA A 94 2.88 1.13 -22.67
C ALA A 94 2.38 -0.06 -21.81
N LYS A 95 2.72 -1.30 -22.21
CA LYS A 95 2.37 -2.49 -21.40
C LYS A 95 3.07 -2.51 -20.04
N ALA A 96 4.32 -2.09 -19.98
CA ALA A 96 5.05 -1.98 -18.71
C ALA A 96 4.44 -0.90 -17.82
N GLY A 97 4.08 0.26 -18.37
CA GLY A 97 3.38 1.33 -17.67
C GLY A 97 2.05 0.86 -17.08
N ILE A 98 1.22 0.17 -17.85
CA ILE A 98 -0.04 -0.39 -17.36
C ILE A 98 0.20 -1.41 -16.22
N ASN A 99 1.22 -2.26 -16.35
CA ASN A 99 1.55 -3.21 -15.29
C ASN A 99 2.00 -2.51 -14.01
N LEU A 100 2.82 -1.44 -14.12
CA LEU A 100 3.24 -0.63 -12.98
C LEU A 100 2.05 0.07 -12.32
N LEU A 101 1.12 0.62 -13.09
CA LEU A 101 -0.12 1.21 -12.57
C LEU A 101 -0.97 0.17 -11.84
N CYS A 102 -1.08 -1.05 -12.36
CA CYS A 102 -1.80 -2.13 -11.70
C CYS A 102 -1.14 -2.50 -10.35
N VAL A 103 0.18 -2.68 -10.34
CA VAL A 103 0.92 -3.02 -9.11
C VAL A 103 0.83 -1.87 -8.11
N GLY A 104 1.09 -0.64 -8.55
CA GLY A 104 0.98 0.55 -7.70
C GLY A 104 -0.41 0.74 -7.12
N GLY A 105 -1.46 0.55 -7.93
CA GLY A 105 -2.84 0.61 -7.48
C GLY A 105 -3.20 -0.46 -6.45
N ALA A 106 -2.73 -1.69 -6.65
CA ALA A 106 -2.93 -2.77 -5.69
C ALA A 106 -2.20 -2.50 -4.37
N LEU A 107 -0.95 -2.02 -4.42
CA LEU A 107 -0.18 -1.65 -3.23
C LEU A 107 -0.83 -0.47 -2.50
N TRP A 108 -1.30 0.53 -3.22
CA TRP A 108 -2.02 1.65 -2.62
C TRP A 108 -3.32 1.20 -1.93
N PHE A 109 -4.08 0.31 -2.57
CA PHE A 109 -5.28 -0.26 -1.95
C PHE A 109 -4.94 -1.04 -0.68
N LEU A 110 -3.93 -1.91 -0.73
CA LEU A 110 -3.45 -2.64 0.44
C LEU A 110 -2.99 -1.69 1.56
N PHE A 111 -2.24 -0.64 1.23
CA PHE A 111 -1.84 0.37 2.19
C PHE A 111 -3.05 1.07 2.81
N THR A 112 -4.05 1.44 1.99
CA THR A 112 -5.25 2.11 2.47
C THR A 112 -6.00 1.27 3.50
N ILE A 113 -6.22 -0.02 3.23
CA ILE A 113 -6.94 -0.91 4.16
C ILE A 113 -6.09 -1.30 5.38
N SER A 114 -4.77 -1.36 5.26
CA SER A 114 -3.89 -1.75 6.37
C SER A 114 -3.56 -0.59 7.31
N CYS A 115 -3.29 0.59 6.76
CA CYS A 115 -2.79 1.74 7.51
C CYS A 115 -3.56 3.03 7.19
N GLY A 116 -3.87 3.28 5.90
CA GLY A 116 -4.34 4.58 5.42
C GLY A 116 -5.58 5.09 6.13
N ILE A 117 -6.59 4.26 6.34
CA ILE A 117 -7.82 4.64 7.05
C ILE A 117 -7.51 5.01 8.50
N ASN A 118 -6.60 4.28 9.16
CA ASN A 118 -6.26 4.50 10.56
C ASN A 118 -5.57 5.85 10.81
N TYR A 119 -4.97 6.49 9.80
CA TYR A 119 -4.39 7.84 9.92
C TYR A 119 -5.44 8.94 10.11
N HIS A 120 -6.70 8.67 9.77
CA HIS A 120 -7.80 9.64 9.87
C HIS A 120 -8.63 9.48 11.16
N ARG A 121 -8.16 8.67 12.11
CA ARG A 121 -8.78 8.50 13.43
C ARG A 121 -8.58 9.73 14.31
N VAL A 122 -9.40 9.82 15.36
CA VAL A 122 -9.22 10.82 16.41
C VAL A 122 -7.84 10.66 17.04
N PRO A 123 -7.04 11.73 17.16
CA PRO A 123 -5.72 11.66 17.78
C PRO A 123 -5.81 11.14 19.22
N PHE A 124 -4.83 10.36 19.63
CA PHE A 124 -4.76 9.81 20.99
C PHE A 124 -4.82 10.89 22.07
N SER A 125 -4.18 12.03 21.83
CA SER A 125 -4.22 13.19 22.73
C SER A 125 -5.65 13.69 23.00
N ALA A 126 -6.50 13.71 21.97
CA ALA A 126 -7.89 14.13 22.10
C ALA A 126 -8.74 13.11 22.87
N VAL A 127 -8.45 11.80 22.70
CA VAL A 127 -9.14 10.73 23.43
C VAL A 127 -8.77 10.72 24.91
N CYS A 128 -7.50 11.00 25.24
CA CYS A 128 -7.00 11.01 26.62
C CYS A 128 -7.09 12.38 27.30
N GLY A 129 -7.63 13.40 26.64
CA GLY A 129 -7.71 14.75 27.19
C GLY A 129 -6.34 15.41 27.42
N LEU A 130 -5.30 14.97 26.73
CA LEU A 130 -3.96 15.52 26.84
C LEU A 130 -3.86 16.80 26.02
N THR A 131 -3.43 17.87 26.66
CA THR A 131 -3.06 19.10 25.93
C THR A 131 -1.68 18.93 25.31
N VAL A 132 -1.65 18.85 23.98
CA VAL A 132 -0.39 18.82 23.25
C VAL A 132 0.11 20.27 23.12
N GLN A 133 1.27 20.58 23.70
CA GLN A 133 1.96 21.85 23.53
C GLN A 133 3.08 21.66 22.51
N ASP A 134 3.22 22.66 21.63
CA ASP A 134 4.35 22.70 20.73
C ASP A 134 5.63 22.96 21.54
N SER A 135 6.54 22.01 21.53
CA SER A 135 7.85 22.15 22.19
C SER A 135 8.91 22.65 21.21
N SER A 136 9.79 23.52 21.71
CA SER A 136 10.91 24.02 20.93
C SER A 136 11.99 22.95 20.76
N LYS A 137 12.90 23.12 19.79
CA LYS A 137 14.04 22.22 19.60
C LYS A 137 14.93 22.17 20.83
N GLU A 138 15.05 23.32 21.54
CA GLU A 138 15.85 23.47 22.76
C GLU A 138 15.26 22.66 23.90
N GLU A 139 13.94 22.67 24.08
CA GLU A 139 13.24 21.87 25.09
C GLU A 139 13.37 20.37 24.81
N LEU A 140 13.27 19.94 23.52
CA LEU A 140 13.48 18.56 23.11
C LEU A 140 14.93 18.12 23.37
N SER A 141 15.92 18.97 23.11
CA SER A 141 17.33 18.64 23.37
C SER A 141 17.68 18.58 24.86
N ALA A 142 16.92 19.28 25.71
CA ALA A 142 17.10 19.22 27.17
C ALA A 142 16.53 17.92 27.79
N LEU A 143 15.67 17.20 27.06
CA LEU A 143 15.09 15.92 27.47
C LEU A 143 15.93 14.70 27.08
N CYS A 144 16.92 14.88 26.20
CA CYS A 144 17.87 13.84 25.77
C CYS A 144 19.20 13.94 26.51
#